data_fe000651d1f4ee0bb2987d8f6706a570
#
_entry.id   fe000651d1f4ee0bb2987d8f6706a570
#
_cell.length_a   1.000
_cell.length_b   1.000
_cell.length_c   1.000
_cell.angle_alpha   90.00
_cell.angle_beta   90.00
_cell.angle_gamma   90.00
#
_symmetry.space_group_name_H-M   'P 1'
#
loop_
_entity.id
_entity.type
_entity.pdbx_description
1 polymer ?
#
loop_
_entity_poly.entity_id
_entity_poly.type
_entity_poly.pdbx_seq_one_letter_code
_entity_poly.pdbx_strand_id
1 'polypeptide(L)'
;MAMKRIFCLFALICFTVIITRAQTPQDSARWNPDEVIAFAQYDTLTLEMDCYFPNDDAEQHRCIIFSYGGGFVDNNQRQVSIRHFCRRLADDGFVVVASNYRLGLQGVRFKGPLRMIKPLENAIGMASEDLMKVTRYVLDYASELTVDPQQIILVGSSAGAIISLQCDYERCNRTDLALRYLPEGFRYAGVIAFSGAIFTRKGMKYTHDRPAPTLFFHGTADKLVTYKKFKLFNIGFYGSDAIVRQFKARHYPHKIIRFQDESHIVSIRYLANYEEVRWFIDKMVVDAHHYEIDETFFDPFRPKTQWDTIGPGEMY
;
A
#
# COMPACT_ATOMS: atom_id res chain seq x y z
N MET A 1 54.47 -37.25 38.16
CA MET A 1 54.43 -37.33 36.67
C MET A 1 52.97 -37.45 36.20
N ALA A 2 52.35 -36.36 35.86
CA ALA A 2 50.91 -36.32 35.49
C ALA A 2 50.78 -35.94 34.01
N MET A 3 50.30 -36.85 33.21
CA MET A 3 50.11 -36.71 31.79
C MET A 3 48.75 -36.01 31.54
N LYS A 4 48.79 -34.74 31.07
CA LYS A 4 47.57 -34.02 30.64
C LYS A 4 47.09 -34.54 29.30
N ARG A 5 45.86 -35.09 29.29
CA ARG A 5 45.14 -35.43 28.07
C ARG A 5 44.44 -34.16 27.53
N ILE A 6 44.83 -33.75 26.34
CA ILE A 6 44.18 -32.68 25.59
C ILE A 6 43.06 -33.34 24.81
N PHE A 7 41.79 -32.96 25.11
CA PHE A 7 40.59 -33.30 24.30
C PHE A 7 40.44 -32.21 23.22
N CYS A 8 40.70 -32.55 21.97
CA CYS A 8 40.30 -31.73 20.83
C CYS A 8 38.80 -31.95 20.54
N LEU A 9 37.99 -30.94 20.83
CA LEU A 9 36.61 -30.90 20.43
C LEU A 9 36.54 -30.38 18.98
N PHE A 10 36.27 -31.26 18.01
CA PHE A 10 35.93 -30.87 16.65
C PHE A 10 34.51 -30.36 16.66
N ALA A 11 34.32 -29.04 16.62
CA ALA A 11 33.03 -28.43 16.35
C ALA A 11 32.73 -28.56 14.84
N LEU A 12 31.81 -29.45 14.50
CA LEU A 12 31.27 -29.61 13.16
C LEU A 12 30.31 -28.43 12.90
N ILE A 13 30.82 -27.38 12.24
CA ILE A 13 29.97 -26.28 11.77
C ILE A 13 29.24 -26.78 10.53
N CYS A 14 27.98 -27.17 10.70
CA CYS A 14 27.05 -27.37 9.59
C CYS A 14 26.75 -26.01 8.98
N PHE A 15 27.42 -25.66 7.90
CA PHE A 15 27.00 -24.60 7.00
C PHE A 15 25.74 -25.10 6.27
N THR A 16 24.56 -24.74 6.75
CA THR A 16 23.35 -24.79 5.95
C THR A 16 23.44 -23.69 4.90
N VAL A 17 23.90 -24.05 3.71
CA VAL A 17 23.76 -23.20 2.53
C VAL A 17 22.28 -23.07 2.24
N ILE A 18 21.66 -21.97 2.64
CA ILE A 18 20.34 -21.59 2.14
C ILE A 18 20.54 -21.25 0.67
N ILE A 19 20.32 -22.25 -0.19
CA ILE A 19 20.21 -22.02 -1.63
C ILE A 19 18.90 -21.25 -1.81
N THR A 20 18.99 -19.92 -1.89
CA THR A 20 17.92 -19.11 -2.47
C THR A 20 17.78 -19.55 -3.91
N ARG A 21 16.83 -20.46 -4.17
CA ARG A 21 16.50 -20.90 -5.51
C ARG A 21 16.07 -19.65 -6.28
N ALA A 22 16.87 -19.20 -7.23
CA ALA A 22 16.45 -18.19 -8.18
C ALA A 22 15.16 -18.71 -8.83
N GLN A 23 14.08 -17.95 -8.71
CA GLN A 23 12.78 -18.33 -9.26
C GLN A 23 12.94 -18.46 -10.76
N THR A 24 12.61 -19.63 -11.31
CA THR A 24 12.63 -19.84 -12.75
C THR A 24 11.48 -19.06 -13.40
N PRO A 25 11.58 -18.66 -14.67
CA PRO A 25 10.47 -17.99 -15.37
C PRO A 25 9.15 -18.78 -15.30
N GLN A 26 9.22 -20.10 -15.21
CA GLN A 26 8.08 -21.00 -15.10
C GLN A 26 7.40 -20.92 -13.72
N ASP A 27 8.15 -20.68 -12.64
CA ASP A 27 7.60 -20.49 -11.29
C ASP A 27 6.84 -19.16 -11.16
N SER A 28 7.19 -18.15 -11.93
CA SER A 28 6.52 -16.85 -11.91
C SER A 28 5.21 -16.79 -12.71
N ALA A 29 5.03 -17.70 -13.68
CA ALA A 29 3.84 -17.75 -14.53
C ALA A 29 2.55 -18.07 -13.75
N ARG A 30 2.64 -18.84 -12.66
CA ARG A 30 1.50 -19.17 -11.79
C ARG A 30 0.89 -17.97 -11.08
N TRP A 31 1.60 -16.84 -11.02
CA TRP A 31 1.13 -15.60 -10.41
C TRP A 31 0.72 -14.55 -11.44
N ASN A 32 0.58 -14.93 -12.70
CA ASN A 32 0.03 -14.03 -13.69
C ASN A 32 -1.43 -13.68 -13.38
N PRO A 33 -1.90 -12.49 -13.77
CA PRO A 33 -3.32 -12.16 -13.69
C PRO A 33 -4.12 -13.12 -14.58
N ASP A 34 -5.38 -13.32 -14.22
CA ASP A 34 -6.33 -14.09 -15.03
C ASP A 34 -6.78 -13.26 -16.23
N GLU A 35 -6.90 -11.94 -16.03
CA GLU A 35 -7.32 -11.00 -17.07
C GLU A 35 -6.60 -9.67 -16.93
N VAL A 36 -6.41 -8.97 -18.05
CA VAL A 36 -5.92 -7.58 -18.11
C VAL A 36 -6.96 -6.73 -18.78
N ILE A 37 -7.45 -5.71 -18.06
CA ILE A 37 -8.56 -4.84 -18.52
C ILE A 37 -8.06 -3.41 -18.65
N ALA A 38 -8.29 -2.78 -19.81
CA ALA A 38 -8.10 -1.35 -19.99
C ALA A 38 -9.29 -0.59 -19.36
N PHE A 39 -9.03 0.28 -18.40
CA PHE A 39 -10.07 1.05 -17.70
C PHE A 39 -10.08 2.55 -18.03
N ALA A 40 -9.01 3.07 -18.61
CA ALA A 40 -8.96 4.46 -19.06
C ALA A 40 -7.97 4.64 -20.23
N GLN A 41 -8.31 5.59 -21.13
CA GLN A 41 -7.49 5.93 -22.28
C GLN A 41 -7.21 7.43 -22.28
N TYR A 42 -5.91 7.80 -22.46
CA TYR A 42 -5.44 9.17 -22.56
C TYR A 42 -4.48 9.28 -23.76
N ASP A 43 -4.90 9.92 -24.83
CA ASP A 43 -4.11 10.06 -26.06
C ASP A 43 -3.30 8.79 -26.42
N THR A 44 -2.04 8.73 -26.00
CA THR A 44 -1.12 7.61 -26.25
C THR A 44 -0.96 6.67 -25.07
N LEU A 45 -1.60 6.95 -23.92
CA LEU A 45 -1.48 6.14 -22.69
C LEU A 45 -2.76 5.40 -22.39
N THR A 46 -2.67 4.07 -22.38
CA THR A 46 -3.73 3.20 -21.87
C THR A 46 -3.42 2.83 -20.43
N LEU A 47 -4.38 3.05 -19.54
CA LEU A 47 -4.31 2.56 -18.17
C LEU A 47 -5.02 1.22 -18.07
N GLU A 48 -4.30 0.25 -17.51
CA GLU A 48 -4.72 -1.14 -17.38
C GLU A 48 -4.78 -1.56 -15.91
N MET A 49 -5.60 -2.56 -15.64
CA MET A 49 -5.62 -3.26 -14.38
C MET A 49 -5.49 -4.76 -14.62
N ASP A 50 -4.64 -5.39 -13.82
CA ASP A 50 -4.44 -6.83 -13.78
C ASP A 50 -5.47 -7.41 -12.79
N CYS A 51 -6.35 -8.29 -13.24
CA CYS A 51 -7.41 -8.89 -12.44
C CYS A 51 -7.05 -10.33 -12.05
N TYR A 52 -7.30 -10.67 -10.79
CA TYR A 52 -7.11 -12.00 -10.22
C TYR A 52 -8.43 -12.42 -9.58
N PHE A 53 -8.94 -13.56 -9.98
CA PHE A 53 -10.19 -14.09 -9.48
C PHE A 53 -9.96 -15.28 -8.54
N PRO A 54 -10.81 -15.43 -7.51
CA PRO A 54 -10.80 -16.63 -6.68
C PRO A 54 -11.25 -17.85 -7.49
N ASN A 55 -10.82 -19.02 -7.06
CA ASN A 55 -11.22 -20.28 -7.68
C ASN A 55 -12.28 -20.97 -6.80
N ASP A 56 -13.44 -20.34 -6.70
CA ASP A 56 -14.59 -20.87 -5.99
C ASP A 56 -15.90 -20.48 -6.71
N ASP A 57 -17.04 -20.99 -6.24
CA ASP A 57 -18.35 -20.81 -6.85
C ASP A 57 -19.20 -19.73 -6.14
N ALA A 58 -18.62 -18.84 -5.35
CA ALA A 58 -19.37 -17.79 -4.68
C ALA A 58 -19.89 -16.76 -5.69
N GLU A 59 -21.13 -16.31 -5.50
CA GLU A 59 -21.77 -15.35 -6.41
C GLU A 59 -21.13 -13.96 -6.34
N GLN A 60 -20.60 -13.59 -5.17
CA GLN A 60 -19.95 -12.30 -4.93
C GLN A 60 -18.78 -12.42 -3.96
N HIS A 61 -17.74 -11.62 -4.22
CA HIS A 61 -16.52 -11.58 -3.45
C HIS A 61 -16.22 -10.16 -2.97
N ARG A 62 -15.45 -10.04 -1.91
CA ARG A 62 -14.82 -8.76 -1.55
C ARG A 62 -13.77 -8.42 -2.57
N CYS A 63 -13.68 -7.14 -2.91
CA CYS A 63 -12.69 -6.66 -3.87
C CYS A 63 -11.54 -5.95 -3.17
N ILE A 64 -10.32 -6.29 -3.56
CA ILE A 64 -9.11 -5.57 -3.18
C ILE A 64 -8.60 -4.81 -4.40
N ILE A 65 -8.53 -3.48 -4.31
CA ILE A 65 -7.87 -2.66 -5.32
C ILE A 65 -6.46 -2.36 -4.80
N PHE A 66 -5.44 -2.95 -5.44
CA PHE A 66 -4.04 -2.78 -5.08
C PHE A 66 -3.38 -1.72 -5.95
N SER A 67 -2.73 -0.74 -5.31
CA SER A 67 -1.92 0.30 -5.95
C SER A 67 -0.46 0.14 -5.54
N TYR A 68 0.41 -0.07 -6.52
CA TYR A 68 1.84 -0.28 -6.27
C TYR A 68 2.60 1.02 -5.99
N GLY A 69 3.82 0.88 -5.45
CA GLY A 69 4.79 1.96 -5.29
C GLY A 69 5.50 2.31 -6.60
N GLY A 70 6.43 3.26 -6.54
CA GLY A 70 7.23 3.68 -7.69
C GLY A 70 7.41 5.19 -7.75
N GLY A 71 7.07 5.91 -6.66
CA GLY A 71 7.35 7.35 -6.51
C GLY A 71 6.67 8.25 -7.54
N PHE A 72 5.64 7.79 -8.25
CA PHE A 72 5.00 8.46 -9.39
C PHE A 72 5.92 8.63 -10.61
N VAL A 73 7.03 7.88 -10.68
CA VAL A 73 8.00 7.91 -11.79
C VAL A 73 8.13 6.59 -12.52
N ASP A 74 7.78 5.47 -11.86
CA ASP A 74 7.89 4.12 -12.38
C ASP A 74 6.55 3.37 -12.30
N ASN A 75 6.32 2.51 -13.29
CA ASN A 75 5.11 1.72 -13.43
C ASN A 75 5.47 0.24 -13.34
N ASN A 76 5.23 -0.37 -12.19
CA ASN A 76 5.73 -1.72 -11.94
C ASN A 76 4.71 -2.65 -11.23
N GLN A 77 3.40 -2.56 -11.60
CA GLN A 77 2.37 -3.45 -11.05
C GLN A 77 2.64 -4.93 -11.33
N ARG A 78 3.47 -5.25 -12.33
CA ARG A 78 3.78 -6.62 -12.76
C ARG A 78 5.05 -7.20 -12.14
N GLN A 79 5.59 -6.59 -11.07
CA GLN A 79 6.66 -7.22 -10.29
C GLN A 79 6.20 -8.55 -9.72
N VAL A 80 7.10 -9.53 -9.70
CA VAL A 80 6.82 -10.90 -9.22
C VAL A 80 6.24 -10.91 -7.79
N SER A 81 6.78 -10.09 -6.91
CA SER A 81 6.29 -9.98 -5.52
C SER A 81 4.86 -9.42 -5.42
N ILE A 82 4.50 -8.47 -6.29
CA ILE A 82 3.14 -7.92 -6.36
C ILE A 82 2.19 -8.99 -6.90
N ARG A 83 2.52 -9.62 -8.02
CA ARG A 83 1.71 -10.71 -8.58
C ARG A 83 1.50 -11.85 -7.59
N HIS A 84 2.55 -12.23 -6.84
CA HIS A 84 2.44 -13.25 -5.79
C HIS A 84 1.49 -12.81 -4.68
N PHE A 85 1.58 -11.55 -4.23
CA PHE A 85 0.69 -11.01 -3.19
C PHE A 85 -0.78 -10.99 -3.67
N CYS A 86 -1.02 -10.49 -4.89
CA CYS A 86 -2.36 -10.44 -5.47
C CYS A 86 -2.94 -11.84 -5.68
N ARG A 87 -2.17 -12.80 -6.21
CA ARG A 87 -2.62 -14.18 -6.40
C ARG A 87 -2.96 -14.84 -5.05
N ARG A 88 -2.11 -14.66 -4.02
CA ARG A 88 -2.39 -15.20 -2.69
C ARG A 88 -3.70 -14.66 -2.10
N LEU A 89 -4.00 -13.37 -2.31
CA LEU A 89 -5.29 -12.80 -1.91
C LEU A 89 -6.45 -13.39 -2.71
N ALA A 90 -6.26 -13.63 -4.01
CA ALA A 90 -7.29 -14.27 -4.84
C ALA A 90 -7.53 -15.73 -4.40
N ASP A 91 -6.46 -16.48 -4.12
CA ASP A 91 -6.55 -17.85 -3.57
C ASP A 91 -7.28 -17.89 -2.20
N ASP A 92 -7.29 -16.77 -1.46
CA ASP A 92 -8.03 -16.58 -0.20
C ASP A 92 -9.46 -16.04 -0.40
N GLY A 93 -9.99 -16.02 -1.62
CA GLY A 93 -11.39 -15.70 -1.92
C GLY A 93 -11.68 -14.22 -2.18
N PHE A 94 -10.67 -13.41 -2.56
CA PHE A 94 -10.87 -12.02 -2.98
C PHE A 94 -10.79 -11.88 -4.49
N VAL A 95 -11.63 -11.04 -5.07
CA VAL A 95 -11.31 -10.45 -6.37
C VAL A 95 -10.25 -9.39 -6.14
N VAL A 96 -9.11 -9.49 -6.83
CA VAL A 96 -8.00 -8.54 -6.69
C VAL A 96 -7.77 -7.80 -8.00
N VAL A 97 -7.74 -6.49 -7.94
CA VAL A 97 -7.48 -5.60 -9.07
C VAL A 97 -6.20 -4.82 -8.79
N ALA A 98 -5.13 -5.09 -9.53
CA ALA A 98 -3.87 -4.35 -9.44
C ALA A 98 -3.78 -3.36 -10.60
N SER A 99 -4.02 -2.07 -10.33
CA SER A 99 -4.09 -1.05 -11.36
C SER A 99 -2.79 -0.26 -11.53
N ASN A 100 -2.52 0.15 -12.77
CA ASN A 100 -1.57 1.21 -13.02
C ASN A 100 -2.25 2.60 -12.86
N TYR A 101 -1.44 3.64 -12.90
CA TYR A 101 -1.88 5.04 -12.79
C TYR A 101 -0.91 5.96 -13.52
N ARG A 102 -1.32 7.18 -13.86
CA ARG A 102 -0.47 8.17 -14.52
C ARG A 102 0.72 8.57 -13.65
N LEU A 103 1.91 8.56 -14.26
CA LEU A 103 3.19 8.85 -13.60
C LEU A 103 3.50 10.35 -13.68
N GLY A 104 2.93 11.13 -12.77
CA GLY A 104 3.01 12.60 -12.81
C GLY A 104 4.38 13.19 -12.51
N LEU A 105 5.36 12.38 -12.10
CA LEU A 105 6.74 12.82 -11.84
C LEU A 105 7.76 12.21 -12.82
N GLN A 106 7.32 11.39 -13.77
CA GLN A 106 8.22 10.80 -14.77
C GLN A 106 8.89 11.89 -15.61
N GLY A 107 10.22 11.89 -15.64
CA GLY A 107 11.01 12.86 -16.38
C GLY A 107 11.08 14.27 -15.74
N VAL A 108 10.46 14.49 -14.59
CA VAL A 108 10.50 15.77 -13.88
C VAL A 108 11.79 15.87 -13.08
N ARG A 109 12.57 16.97 -13.31
CA ARG A 109 13.77 17.26 -12.53
C ARG A 109 13.50 18.39 -11.54
N PHE A 110 13.87 18.18 -10.29
CA PHE A 110 13.68 19.15 -9.22
C PHE A 110 14.94 19.95 -8.95
N LYS A 111 14.81 21.29 -8.85
CA LYS A 111 15.86 22.18 -8.38
C LYS A 111 15.56 22.63 -6.94
N GLY A 112 15.57 21.66 -6.01
CA GLY A 112 15.35 21.87 -4.59
C GLY A 112 13.93 21.51 -4.11
N PRO A 113 13.75 21.29 -2.79
CA PRO A 113 12.55 20.66 -2.20
C PRO A 113 11.27 21.49 -2.38
N LEU A 114 11.37 22.83 -2.37
CA LEU A 114 10.19 23.68 -2.55
C LEU A 114 9.58 23.57 -3.96
N ARG A 115 10.41 23.32 -4.98
CA ARG A 115 9.94 23.16 -6.36
C ARG A 115 9.30 21.81 -6.63
N MET A 116 9.48 20.83 -5.73
CA MET A 116 8.85 19.52 -5.81
C MET A 116 7.37 19.54 -5.38
N ILE A 117 6.95 20.50 -4.54
CA ILE A 117 5.63 20.50 -3.92
C ILE A 117 4.50 20.48 -4.94
N LYS A 118 4.50 21.39 -5.91
CA LYS A 118 3.42 21.49 -6.91
C LYS A 118 3.37 20.29 -7.86
N PRO A 119 4.50 19.83 -8.43
CA PRO A 119 4.52 18.59 -9.20
C PRO A 119 4.04 17.37 -8.41
N LEU A 120 4.45 17.21 -7.15
CA LEU A 120 4.01 16.12 -6.29
C LEU A 120 2.50 16.18 -6.01
N GLU A 121 1.97 17.36 -5.69
CA GLU A 121 0.53 17.58 -5.54
C GLU A 121 -0.24 17.17 -6.80
N ASN A 122 0.24 17.59 -7.97
CA ASN A 122 -0.38 17.22 -9.24
C ASN A 122 -0.31 15.71 -9.50
N ALA A 123 0.83 15.08 -9.21
CA ALA A 123 1.00 13.64 -9.38
C ALA A 123 0.06 12.83 -8.46
N ILE A 124 -0.06 13.25 -7.19
CA ILE A 124 -1.01 12.65 -6.24
C ILE A 124 -2.44 12.83 -6.76
N GLY A 125 -2.82 14.03 -7.20
CA GLY A 125 -4.15 14.32 -7.73
C GLY A 125 -4.50 13.46 -8.95
N MET A 126 -3.59 13.37 -9.92
CA MET A 126 -3.78 12.53 -11.12
C MET A 126 -3.91 11.04 -10.78
N ALA A 127 -3.02 10.54 -9.94
CA ALA A 127 -3.04 9.12 -9.57
C ALA A 127 -4.27 8.78 -8.69
N SER A 128 -4.72 9.70 -7.84
CA SER A 128 -5.96 9.53 -7.07
C SER A 128 -7.19 9.54 -7.99
N GLU A 129 -7.20 10.39 -9.02
CA GLU A 129 -8.24 10.35 -10.05
C GLU A 129 -8.28 8.99 -10.74
N ASP A 130 -7.11 8.45 -11.12
CA ASP A 130 -7.04 7.17 -11.81
C ASP A 130 -7.52 6.01 -10.90
N LEU A 131 -7.15 6.01 -9.61
CA LEU A 131 -7.65 5.01 -8.66
C LEU A 131 -9.17 5.12 -8.44
N MET A 132 -9.74 6.33 -8.42
CA MET A 132 -11.19 6.51 -8.36
C MET A 132 -11.89 6.04 -9.65
N LYS A 133 -11.25 6.15 -10.81
CA LYS A 133 -11.76 5.55 -12.06
C LYS A 133 -11.77 4.03 -12.01
N VAL A 134 -10.71 3.41 -11.46
CA VAL A 134 -10.71 1.96 -11.21
C VAL A 134 -11.84 1.57 -10.26
N THR A 135 -12.01 2.31 -9.16
CA THR A 135 -13.12 2.08 -8.23
C THR A 135 -14.46 2.19 -8.93
N ARG A 136 -14.65 3.20 -9.76
CA ARG A 136 -15.87 3.38 -10.55
C ARG A 136 -16.09 2.23 -11.52
N TYR A 137 -15.03 1.80 -12.24
CA TYR A 137 -15.11 0.65 -13.14
C TYR A 137 -15.55 -0.61 -12.39
N VAL A 138 -14.92 -0.91 -11.24
CA VAL A 138 -15.30 -2.06 -10.41
C VAL A 138 -16.76 -1.99 -9.96
N LEU A 139 -17.25 -0.80 -9.64
CA LEU A 139 -18.65 -0.60 -9.25
C LEU A 139 -19.61 -0.80 -10.44
N ASP A 140 -19.26 -0.28 -11.61
CA ASP A 140 -20.10 -0.36 -12.83
C ASP A 140 -20.19 -1.78 -13.38
N TYR A 141 -19.13 -2.58 -13.21
CA TYR A 141 -19.02 -3.97 -13.67
C TYR A 141 -18.97 -4.97 -12.50
N ALA A 142 -19.59 -4.62 -11.37
CA ALA A 142 -19.51 -5.44 -10.16
C ALA A 142 -20.08 -6.86 -10.37
N SER A 143 -21.14 -6.99 -11.14
CA SER A 143 -21.75 -8.29 -11.46
C SER A 143 -20.82 -9.15 -12.31
N GLU A 144 -20.24 -8.60 -13.37
CA GLU A 144 -19.33 -9.29 -14.29
C GLU A 144 -18.03 -9.69 -13.60
N LEU A 145 -17.55 -8.85 -12.67
CA LEU A 145 -16.37 -9.12 -11.87
C LEU A 145 -16.67 -9.95 -10.60
N THR A 146 -17.92 -10.36 -10.38
CA THR A 146 -18.35 -11.07 -9.17
C THR A 146 -17.98 -10.33 -7.86
N VAL A 147 -18.09 -9.01 -7.86
CA VAL A 147 -17.69 -8.15 -6.72
C VAL A 147 -18.93 -7.69 -5.94
N ASP A 148 -18.83 -7.75 -4.60
CA ASP A 148 -19.75 -7.02 -3.72
C ASP A 148 -19.35 -5.52 -3.71
N PRO A 149 -20.17 -4.61 -4.27
CA PRO A 149 -19.85 -3.20 -4.39
C PRO A 149 -19.73 -2.48 -3.03
N GLN A 150 -20.20 -3.08 -1.95
CA GLN A 150 -20.08 -2.55 -0.60
C GLN A 150 -18.79 -3.01 0.11
N GLN A 151 -18.05 -3.94 -0.48
CA GLN A 151 -16.88 -4.60 0.13
C GLN A 151 -15.59 -4.34 -0.66
N ILE A 152 -15.35 -3.07 -1.02
CA ILE A 152 -14.13 -2.65 -1.73
C ILE A 152 -13.10 -2.16 -0.73
N ILE A 153 -11.92 -2.79 -0.71
CA ILE A 153 -10.78 -2.50 0.16
C ILE A 153 -9.65 -1.92 -0.69
N LEU A 154 -9.09 -0.78 -0.29
CA LEU A 154 -7.90 -0.21 -0.91
C LEU A 154 -6.64 -0.76 -0.22
N VAL A 155 -5.68 -1.22 -1.00
CA VAL A 155 -4.35 -1.63 -0.52
C VAL A 155 -3.29 -0.89 -1.32
N GLY A 156 -2.32 -0.31 -0.65
CA GLY A 156 -1.27 0.41 -1.36
C GLY A 156 0.10 0.34 -0.72
N SER A 157 1.12 0.49 -1.57
CA SER A 157 2.54 0.51 -1.22
C SER A 157 3.16 1.84 -1.63
N SER A 158 3.87 2.56 -0.72
CA SER A 158 4.59 3.81 -1.04
C SER A 158 3.68 4.86 -1.72
N ALA A 159 3.96 5.25 -2.97
CA ALA A 159 3.08 6.11 -3.78
C ALA A 159 1.66 5.54 -3.86
N GLY A 160 1.50 4.22 -4.02
CA GLY A 160 0.21 3.54 -3.99
C GLY A 160 -0.51 3.66 -2.65
N ALA A 161 0.23 3.63 -1.53
CA ALA A 161 -0.34 3.86 -0.20
C ALA A 161 -0.78 5.32 -0.01
N ILE A 162 -0.03 6.27 -0.60
CA ILE A 162 -0.41 7.69 -0.61
C ILE A 162 -1.75 7.85 -1.32
N ILE A 163 -1.91 7.32 -2.55
CA ILE A 163 -3.15 7.48 -3.31
C ILE A 163 -4.32 6.72 -2.68
N SER A 164 -4.10 5.55 -2.07
CA SER A 164 -5.14 4.80 -1.34
C SER A 164 -5.69 5.60 -0.16
N LEU A 165 -4.80 6.15 0.67
CA LEU A 165 -5.19 7.02 1.78
C LEU A 165 -5.82 8.33 1.30
N GLN A 166 -5.30 8.91 0.20
CA GLN A 166 -5.83 10.14 -0.39
C GLN A 166 -7.24 9.94 -0.93
N CYS A 167 -7.53 8.83 -1.61
CA CYS A 167 -8.86 8.55 -2.13
C CYS A 167 -9.91 8.44 -1.03
N ASP A 168 -9.63 7.75 0.10
CA ASP A 168 -10.56 7.72 1.21
C ASP A 168 -10.68 9.10 1.90
N TYR A 169 -9.58 9.86 2.00
CA TYR A 169 -9.60 11.23 2.53
C TYR A 169 -10.45 12.18 1.66
N GLU A 170 -10.29 12.14 0.33
CA GLU A 170 -11.09 12.94 -0.62
C GLU A 170 -12.58 12.56 -0.55
N ARG A 171 -12.87 11.26 -0.47
CA ARG A 171 -14.23 10.75 -0.29
C ARG A 171 -14.85 11.26 1.03
N CYS A 172 -14.12 11.16 2.14
CA CYS A 172 -14.59 11.63 3.44
C CYS A 172 -14.87 13.15 3.48
N ASN A 173 -14.17 13.91 2.66
CA ASN A 173 -14.32 15.36 2.58
C ASN A 173 -15.25 15.82 1.44
N ARG A 174 -15.81 14.87 0.67
CA ARG A 174 -16.72 15.12 -0.46
C ARG A 174 -16.17 16.17 -1.42
N THR A 175 -14.89 16.00 -1.80
CA THR A 175 -14.24 16.91 -2.73
C THR A 175 -14.80 16.74 -4.15
N ASP A 176 -14.61 17.74 -5.01
CA ASP A 176 -15.06 17.68 -6.41
C ASP A 176 -14.52 16.45 -7.14
N LEU A 177 -13.30 16.03 -6.79
CA LEU A 177 -12.70 14.80 -7.32
C LEU A 177 -13.49 13.57 -6.93
N ALA A 178 -13.77 13.40 -5.64
CA ALA A 178 -14.53 12.26 -5.13
C ALA A 178 -15.98 12.26 -5.67
N LEU A 179 -16.65 13.40 -5.66
CA LEU A 179 -18.04 13.52 -6.16
C LEU A 179 -18.20 13.25 -7.66
N ARG A 180 -17.11 13.41 -8.42
CA ARG A 180 -17.11 13.13 -9.88
C ARG A 180 -17.15 11.64 -10.20
N TYR A 181 -16.47 10.82 -9.41
CA TYR A 181 -16.25 9.41 -9.72
C TYR A 181 -16.97 8.44 -8.78
N LEU A 182 -17.13 8.81 -7.52
CA LEU A 182 -17.72 7.92 -6.52
C LEU A 182 -19.22 8.21 -6.34
N PRO A 183 -20.08 7.19 -6.28
CA PRO A 183 -21.49 7.37 -6.02
C PRO A 183 -21.75 8.05 -4.67
N GLU A 184 -22.88 8.73 -4.57
CA GLU A 184 -23.33 9.29 -3.29
C GLU A 184 -23.49 8.16 -2.25
N GLY A 185 -22.99 8.41 -1.04
CA GLY A 185 -23.03 7.42 0.04
C GLY A 185 -22.00 6.28 -0.07
N PHE A 186 -21.22 6.21 -1.15
CA PHE A 186 -20.17 5.19 -1.28
C PHE A 186 -19.13 5.29 -0.16
N ARG A 187 -18.67 4.12 0.30
CA ARG A 187 -17.59 4.01 1.29
C ARG A 187 -16.69 2.84 0.94
N TYR A 188 -15.39 3.03 1.09
CA TYR A 188 -14.47 1.89 1.10
C TYR A 188 -14.69 1.07 2.37
N ALA A 189 -14.63 -0.24 2.27
CA ALA A 189 -14.76 -1.16 3.40
C ALA A 189 -13.53 -1.15 4.31
N GLY A 190 -12.36 -0.85 3.75
CA GLY A 190 -11.10 -0.73 4.48
C GLY A 190 -10.00 -0.09 3.65
N VAL A 191 -8.94 0.37 4.32
CA VAL A 191 -7.70 0.85 3.67
C VAL A 191 -6.49 0.19 4.33
N ILE A 192 -5.54 -0.30 3.54
CA ILE A 192 -4.27 -0.87 4.01
C ILE A 192 -3.13 -0.10 3.36
N ALA A 193 -2.28 0.52 4.16
CA ALA A 193 -1.25 1.43 3.69
C ALA A 193 0.15 1.03 4.19
N PHE A 194 1.00 0.61 3.25
CA PHE A 194 2.42 0.34 3.50
C PHE A 194 3.25 1.58 3.18
N SER A 195 3.68 2.32 4.21
CA SER A 195 4.44 3.58 4.13
C SER A 195 3.71 4.67 3.33
N GLY A 196 2.49 5.01 3.76
CA GLY A 196 1.64 6.00 3.11
C GLY A 196 1.57 7.35 3.85
N ALA A 197 1.01 8.35 3.18
CA ALA A 197 0.74 9.67 3.73
C ALA A 197 -0.44 10.34 3.03
N ILE A 198 -1.01 11.39 3.64
CA ILE A 198 -2.05 12.24 3.05
C ILE A 198 -1.47 13.63 2.77
N PHE A 199 -1.72 14.15 1.58
CA PHE A 199 -1.41 15.53 1.20
C PHE A 199 -2.66 16.42 1.32
N THR A 200 -2.53 17.58 1.94
CA THR A 200 -3.64 18.55 2.00
C THR A 200 -3.15 19.98 2.20
N ARG A 201 -3.88 20.96 1.61
CA ARG A 201 -3.66 22.39 1.80
C ARG A 201 -4.53 22.98 2.93
N LYS A 202 -5.52 22.24 3.39
CA LYS A 202 -6.52 22.72 4.38
C LYS A 202 -6.25 22.23 5.80
N GLY A 203 -5.12 21.52 6.01
CA GLY A 203 -4.88 20.75 7.22
C GLY A 203 -5.68 19.45 7.21
N MET A 204 -5.15 18.41 7.86
CA MET A 204 -5.78 17.10 7.87
C MET A 204 -7.00 17.10 8.80
N LYS A 205 -8.19 17.00 8.20
CA LYS A 205 -9.49 16.90 8.89
C LYS A 205 -10.43 16.06 8.03
N TYR A 206 -11.25 15.26 8.68
CA TYR A 206 -12.38 14.57 8.08
C TYR A 206 -13.65 15.36 8.42
N THR A 207 -14.30 15.96 7.41
CA THR A 207 -15.31 17.01 7.63
C THR A 207 -16.74 16.54 7.42
N HIS A 208 -16.97 15.57 6.56
CA HIS A 208 -18.32 15.08 6.24
C HIS A 208 -18.54 13.65 6.70
N ASP A 209 -17.63 12.73 6.31
CA ASP A 209 -17.76 11.32 6.61
C ASP A 209 -16.57 10.81 7.44
N ARG A 210 -16.76 9.68 8.10
CA ARG A 210 -15.66 8.98 8.79
C ARG A 210 -14.80 8.23 7.76
N PRO A 211 -13.48 8.15 8.00
CA PRO A 211 -12.61 7.29 7.20
C PRO A 211 -12.97 5.81 7.38
N ALA A 212 -12.63 5.02 6.39
CA ALA A 212 -12.70 3.56 6.50
C ALA A 212 -11.78 3.04 7.62
N PRO A 213 -12.06 1.89 8.22
CA PRO A 213 -11.07 1.19 9.04
C PRO A 213 -9.75 1.12 8.31
N THR A 214 -8.64 1.46 8.99
CA THR A 214 -7.35 1.57 8.29
C THR A 214 -6.24 0.82 9.02
N LEU A 215 -5.51 -0.01 8.26
CA LEU A 215 -4.28 -0.67 8.69
C LEU A 215 -3.07 0.08 8.13
N PHE A 216 -2.17 0.47 9.02
CA PHE A 216 -0.94 1.17 8.67
C PHE A 216 0.29 0.33 9.00
N PHE A 217 1.22 0.24 8.04
CA PHE A 217 2.58 -0.27 8.24
C PHE A 217 3.54 0.85 7.89
N HIS A 218 4.44 1.25 8.82
CA HIS A 218 5.37 2.33 8.53
C HIS A 218 6.68 2.21 9.32
N GLY A 219 7.81 2.42 8.63
CA GLY A 219 9.11 2.54 9.26
C GLY A 219 9.27 3.91 9.94
N THR A 220 9.69 3.93 11.22
CA THR A 220 9.78 5.20 11.95
C THR A 220 10.92 6.11 11.47
N ALA A 221 11.90 5.55 10.75
CA ALA A 221 13.02 6.24 10.11
C ALA A 221 12.84 6.44 8.60
N ASP A 222 11.63 6.29 8.08
CA ASP A 222 11.32 6.50 6.65
C ASP A 222 11.62 7.96 6.23
N LYS A 223 12.53 8.11 5.27
CA LYS A 223 12.96 9.40 4.71
C LYS A 223 12.29 9.73 3.38
N LEU A 224 11.70 8.74 2.69
CA LEU A 224 11.05 8.94 1.39
C LEU A 224 9.60 9.36 1.55
N VAL A 225 8.83 8.61 2.34
CA VAL A 225 7.47 8.99 2.72
C VAL A 225 7.47 9.33 4.20
N THR A 226 7.21 10.60 4.53
CA THR A 226 7.29 11.04 5.91
C THR A 226 6.42 10.20 6.85
N TYR A 227 7.04 9.63 7.88
CA TYR A 227 6.33 8.90 8.94
C TYR A 227 5.50 9.82 9.83
N LYS A 228 6.04 11.01 10.19
CA LYS A 228 5.37 12.01 11.02
C LYS A 228 4.54 12.96 10.15
N LYS A 229 4.83 14.23 10.20
CA LYS A 229 4.23 15.25 9.33
C LYS A 229 5.29 16.23 8.87
N PHE A 230 5.17 16.65 7.63
CA PHE A 230 5.84 17.85 7.11
C PHE A 230 4.77 18.91 6.86
N LYS A 231 4.99 20.13 7.33
CA LYS A 231 4.07 21.27 7.12
C LYS A 231 4.88 22.50 6.76
N LEU A 232 4.49 23.13 5.65
CA LEU A 232 5.04 24.41 5.21
C LEU A 232 3.87 25.33 4.84
N PHE A 233 3.67 26.40 5.60
CA PHE A 233 2.48 27.27 5.52
C PHE A 233 1.17 26.47 5.62
N ASN A 234 0.34 26.54 4.55
CA ASN A 234 -0.91 25.78 4.45
C ASN A 234 -0.74 24.38 3.81
N ILE A 235 0.47 24.01 3.36
CA ILE A 235 0.76 22.73 2.75
C ILE A 235 1.15 21.74 3.83
N GLY A 236 0.48 20.60 3.88
CA GLY A 236 0.77 19.53 4.83
C GLY A 236 0.88 18.18 4.13
N PHE A 237 1.92 17.43 4.50
CA PHE A 237 2.11 16.04 4.16
C PHE A 237 2.12 15.25 5.46
N TYR A 238 1.09 14.44 5.68
CA TYR A 238 0.80 13.78 6.95
C TYR A 238 1.02 12.28 6.81
N GLY A 239 2.10 11.79 7.41
CA GLY A 239 2.42 10.36 7.45
C GLY A 239 1.58 9.59 8.47
N SER A 240 1.76 8.29 8.53
CA SER A 240 0.92 7.38 9.32
C SER A 240 0.82 7.77 10.79
N ASP A 241 1.91 8.24 11.44
CA ASP A 241 1.86 8.71 12.82
C ASP A 241 0.90 9.89 13.00
N ALA A 242 0.95 10.86 12.08
CA ALA A 242 0.09 12.04 12.16
C ALA A 242 -1.38 11.70 11.85
N ILE A 243 -1.64 10.74 10.94
CA ILE A 243 -2.99 10.27 10.62
C ILE A 243 -3.56 9.53 11.83
N VAL A 244 -2.81 8.60 12.42
CA VAL A 244 -3.24 7.81 13.58
C VAL A 244 -3.54 8.68 14.79
N ARG A 245 -2.80 9.79 15.02
CA ARG A 245 -3.15 10.75 16.06
C ARG A 245 -4.53 11.37 15.86
N GLN A 246 -4.93 11.64 14.62
CA GLN A 246 -6.29 12.11 14.31
C GLN A 246 -7.32 11.00 14.50
N PHE A 247 -6.99 9.76 14.12
CA PHE A 247 -7.87 8.61 14.30
C PHE A 247 -8.14 8.38 15.78
N LYS A 248 -7.10 8.35 16.62
CA LYS A 248 -7.25 8.24 18.09
C LYS A 248 -8.10 9.36 18.69
N ALA A 249 -7.84 10.60 18.29
CA ALA A 249 -8.58 11.76 18.80
C ALA A 249 -10.07 11.77 18.43
N ARG A 250 -10.47 10.97 17.45
CA ARG A 250 -11.85 10.87 16.93
C ARG A 250 -12.44 9.48 17.08
N HIS A 251 -11.73 8.56 17.72
CA HIS A 251 -12.13 7.17 17.89
C HIS A 251 -12.50 6.53 16.54
N TYR A 252 -11.63 6.69 15.53
CA TYR A 252 -11.78 5.98 14.27
C TYR A 252 -11.07 4.62 14.33
N PRO A 253 -11.68 3.54 13.82
CA PRO A 253 -11.09 2.20 13.87
C PRO A 253 -9.78 2.16 13.07
N HIS A 254 -8.73 1.68 13.72
CA HIS A 254 -7.41 1.57 13.08
C HIS A 254 -6.51 0.55 13.76
N LYS A 255 -5.56 0.02 12.99
CA LYS A 255 -4.38 -0.66 13.50
C LYS A 255 -3.14 -0.04 12.85
N ILE A 256 -2.12 0.25 13.66
CA ILE A 256 -0.80 0.65 13.16
C ILE A 256 0.26 -0.28 13.70
N ILE A 257 1.14 -0.76 12.80
CA ILE A 257 2.37 -1.46 13.13
C ILE A 257 3.54 -0.55 12.75
N ARG A 258 4.21 -0.04 13.80
CA ARG A 258 5.38 0.82 13.71
C ARG A 258 6.63 -0.03 13.67
N PHE A 259 7.37 0.01 12.59
CA PHE A 259 8.67 -0.66 12.51
C PHE A 259 9.74 0.32 12.99
N GLN A 260 10.15 0.16 14.26
CA GLN A 260 11.09 1.06 14.90
C GLN A 260 12.43 1.04 14.17
N ASP A 261 12.97 2.26 13.90
CA ASP A 261 14.24 2.49 13.21
C ASP A 261 14.36 1.88 11.81
N GLU A 262 13.23 1.43 11.24
CA GLU A 262 13.15 0.97 9.87
C GLU A 262 12.90 2.12 8.89
N SER A 263 13.46 1.97 7.70
CA SER A 263 13.36 2.91 6.59
C SER A 263 12.14 2.64 5.71
N HIS A 264 12.15 3.16 4.48
CA HIS A 264 11.12 2.94 3.47
C HIS A 264 10.99 1.48 2.99
N ILE A 265 11.89 0.58 3.39
CA ILE A 265 11.81 -0.86 3.09
C ILE A 265 10.48 -1.51 3.54
N VAL A 266 9.81 -0.93 4.54
CA VAL A 266 8.51 -1.39 5.01
C VAL A 266 7.46 -1.34 3.91
N SER A 267 7.59 -0.42 2.95
CA SER A 267 6.65 -0.27 1.83
C SER A 267 6.51 -1.51 0.95
N ILE A 268 7.52 -2.37 0.89
CA ILE A 268 7.51 -3.59 0.06
C ILE A 268 7.35 -4.89 0.87
N ARG A 269 7.06 -4.80 2.17
CA ARG A 269 6.93 -5.98 3.04
C ARG A 269 5.52 -6.56 3.09
N TYR A 270 4.71 -6.39 2.05
CA TYR A 270 3.32 -6.84 2.02
C TYR A 270 3.20 -8.37 2.16
N LEU A 271 4.08 -9.16 1.55
CA LEU A 271 4.08 -10.63 1.73
C LEU A 271 4.50 -11.05 3.15
N ALA A 272 5.49 -10.34 3.74
CA ALA A 272 5.94 -10.64 5.09
C ALA A 272 4.90 -10.30 6.17
N ASN A 273 4.00 -9.36 5.87
CA ASN A 273 2.93 -8.94 6.77
C ASN A 273 1.55 -9.45 6.31
N TYR A 274 1.52 -10.53 5.52
CA TYR A 274 0.28 -11.06 4.95
C TYR A 274 -0.74 -11.44 6.02
N GLU A 275 -0.31 -12.10 7.09
CA GLU A 275 -1.21 -12.55 8.18
C GLU A 275 -1.84 -11.35 8.91
N GLU A 276 -1.11 -10.24 9.05
CA GLU A 276 -1.65 -9.00 9.62
C GLU A 276 -2.69 -8.34 8.68
N VAL A 277 -2.46 -8.41 7.37
CA VAL A 277 -3.42 -7.98 6.35
C VAL A 277 -4.70 -8.82 6.47
N ARG A 278 -4.59 -10.14 6.54
CA ARG A 278 -5.72 -11.06 6.71
C ARG A 278 -6.47 -10.80 8.01
N TRP A 279 -5.74 -10.71 9.12
CA TRP A 279 -6.34 -10.43 10.43
C TRP A 279 -7.15 -9.12 10.41
N PHE A 280 -6.60 -8.06 9.81
CA PHE A 280 -7.31 -6.77 9.69
C PHE A 280 -8.59 -6.92 8.87
N ILE A 281 -8.52 -7.58 7.72
CA ILE A 281 -9.70 -7.79 6.87
C ILE A 281 -10.74 -8.58 7.64
N ASP A 282 -10.38 -9.71 8.24
CA ASP A 282 -11.32 -10.57 8.94
C ASP A 282 -11.95 -9.87 10.16
N LYS A 283 -11.13 -9.20 10.98
CA LYS A 283 -11.60 -8.64 12.26
C LYS A 283 -12.20 -7.24 12.15
N MET A 284 -11.64 -6.37 11.33
CA MET A 284 -12.06 -4.97 11.28
C MET A 284 -12.98 -4.66 10.10
N VAL A 285 -12.88 -5.42 9.00
CA VAL A 285 -13.73 -5.23 7.84
C VAL A 285 -14.91 -6.21 7.84
N VAL A 286 -14.66 -7.52 7.97
CA VAL A 286 -15.69 -8.55 7.89
C VAL A 286 -16.52 -8.60 9.17
N ASP A 287 -15.86 -8.82 10.33
CA ASP A 287 -16.52 -8.88 11.64
C ASP A 287 -16.94 -7.47 12.13
N ALA A 288 -16.50 -6.41 11.44
CA ALA A 288 -16.77 -5.00 11.75
C ALA A 288 -16.43 -4.61 13.21
N HIS A 289 -15.43 -5.26 13.82
CA HIS A 289 -14.99 -4.91 15.16
C HIS A 289 -14.29 -3.55 15.16
N HIS A 290 -14.62 -2.74 16.15
CA HIS A 290 -13.97 -1.46 16.37
C HIS A 290 -12.71 -1.67 17.22
N TYR A 291 -11.53 -1.63 16.58
CA TYR A 291 -10.25 -1.66 17.26
C TYR A 291 -9.47 -0.37 17.05
N GLU A 292 -8.74 0.06 18.09
CA GLU A 292 -7.77 1.15 18.08
C GLU A 292 -6.43 0.57 18.56
N ILE A 293 -5.66 -0.05 17.65
CA ILE A 293 -4.45 -0.80 17.98
C ILE A 293 -3.21 -0.02 17.54
N ASP A 294 -2.24 0.13 18.43
CA ASP A 294 -0.96 0.79 18.17
C ASP A 294 0.18 -0.11 18.64
N GLU A 295 0.83 -0.77 17.72
CA GLU A 295 1.91 -1.73 17.96
C GLU A 295 3.25 -1.20 17.46
N THR A 296 4.34 -1.52 18.15
CA THR A 296 5.69 -1.23 17.73
C THR A 296 6.48 -2.52 17.63
N PHE A 297 6.97 -2.81 16.45
CA PHE A 297 7.89 -3.90 16.19
C PHE A 297 9.33 -3.37 16.17
N PHE A 298 10.22 -4.03 16.86
CA PHE A 298 11.65 -3.70 16.90
C PHE A 298 12.48 -4.95 16.66
N ASP A 299 13.33 -4.91 15.62
CA ASP A 299 14.33 -5.93 15.34
C ASP A 299 15.73 -5.32 15.46
N PRO A 300 16.45 -5.58 16.56
CA PRO A 300 17.81 -5.04 16.76
C PRO A 300 18.84 -5.67 15.81
N PHE A 301 18.52 -6.79 15.18
CA PHE A 301 19.43 -7.53 14.29
C PHE A 301 19.09 -7.37 12.81
N ARG A 302 18.13 -6.50 12.48
CA ARG A 302 17.75 -6.28 11.08
C ARG A 302 18.97 -5.89 10.23
N PRO A 303 19.11 -6.48 9.03
CA PRO A 303 20.15 -6.07 8.11
C PRO A 303 19.86 -4.63 7.60
N LYS A 304 20.88 -3.81 7.52
CA LYS A 304 20.77 -2.52 6.84
C LYS A 304 20.61 -2.74 5.34
N THR A 305 19.77 -1.94 4.73
CA THR A 305 19.49 -1.96 3.29
C THR A 305 19.84 -0.62 2.66
N GLN A 306 19.89 -0.55 1.32
CA GLN A 306 20.05 0.72 0.61
C GLN A 306 18.97 1.76 0.99
N TRP A 307 17.76 1.31 1.36
CA TRP A 307 16.65 2.17 1.78
C TRP A 307 16.93 2.96 3.06
N ASP A 308 17.90 2.56 3.86
CA ASP A 308 18.28 3.28 5.09
C ASP A 308 19.06 4.58 4.79
N THR A 309 19.62 4.71 3.61
CA THR A 309 20.43 5.86 3.18
C THR A 309 19.73 6.76 2.18
N ILE A 310 18.87 6.21 1.31
CA ILE A 310 18.19 6.94 0.24
C ILE A 310 17.22 7.98 0.82
N GLY A 311 17.34 9.22 0.35
CA GLY A 311 16.42 10.32 0.62
C GLY A 311 15.64 10.77 -0.62
N PRO A 312 14.65 11.67 -0.47
CA PRO A 312 13.80 12.11 -1.60
C PRO A 312 14.57 12.68 -2.78
N GLY A 313 15.72 13.34 -2.54
CA GLY A 313 16.54 13.93 -3.60
C GLY A 313 17.34 12.95 -4.45
N GLU A 314 17.38 11.68 -4.06
CA GLU A 314 18.10 10.62 -4.77
C GLU A 314 17.12 9.71 -5.56
N MET A 315 15.83 9.92 -5.39
CA MET A 315 14.78 9.15 -6.06
C MET A 315 14.27 9.84 -7.34
N TYR A 316 14.51 11.17 -7.47
CA TYR A 316 13.99 12.00 -8.56
C TYR A 316 15.10 12.73 -9.32
#